data_41c745d7909edf157126d5dfdd77f060
#
_entry.id   41c745d7909edf157126d5dfdd77f060
#
_cell.length_a   1.000
_cell.length_b   1.000
_cell.length_c   1.000
_cell.angle_alpha   90.00
_cell.angle_beta   90.00
_cell.angle_gamma   90.00
#
_symmetry.space_group_name_H-M   'P 1'
#
loop_
_entity.id
_entity.type
_entity.pdbx_description
1 polymer ?
#
loop_
_entity_poly.entity_id
_entity_poly.type
_entity_poly.pdbx_seq_one_letter_code
_entity_poly.pdbx_strand_id
1 'polypeptide(L)'
;MYVLTCDNVTNIDFKKIEKDYYKKGQPICMIIPTKPIKGLAGDYIFRKKNIIQGLSRKVKSDIYCTGIQVLNPKKINDKIKSTNDFNILWKRLIKIKQLYVSDVMPKKWYTVDNVDNYKKLKKIFK
;
A
#
# COMPACT_ATOMS: atom_id res chain seq x y z
N MET A 1 0.60 3.73 13.02
CA MET A 1 -0.73 4.26 12.59
C MET A 1 -1.10 3.65 11.24
N TYR A 2 -2.25 3.03 11.18
CA TYR A 2 -2.79 2.53 9.92
C TYR A 2 -3.54 3.63 9.18
N VAL A 3 -3.35 3.69 7.87
CA VAL A 3 -4.15 4.53 6.98
C VAL A 3 -4.75 3.62 5.91
N LEU A 4 -6.05 3.69 5.75
CA LEU A 4 -6.80 2.88 4.78
C LEU A 4 -7.69 3.79 3.94
N THR A 5 -7.82 3.47 2.66
CA THR A 5 -8.86 4.10 1.84
C THR A 5 -10.22 3.45 2.14
N CYS A 6 -11.28 4.22 2.10
CA CYS A 6 -12.61 3.79 2.54
C CYS A 6 -13.31 2.82 1.57
N ASP A 7 -12.79 2.65 0.38
CA ASP A 7 -13.33 1.79 -0.67
C ASP A 7 -12.70 0.39 -0.70
N ASN A 8 -11.81 0.07 0.24
CA ASN A 8 -11.16 -1.24 0.33
C ASN A 8 -12.05 -2.29 0.99
N VAL A 9 -12.09 -3.47 0.38
CA VAL A 9 -12.66 -4.68 0.97
C VAL A 9 -11.58 -5.76 0.99
N THR A 10 -11.25 -6.27 2.19
CA THR A 10 -10.12 -7.17 2.34
C THR A 10 -10.28 -8.06 3.58
N ASN A 11 -9.60 -9.20 3.57
CA ASN A 11 -9.47 -10.10 4.72
C ASN A 11 -8.03 -10.10 5.27
N ILE A 12 -7.32 -9.02 5.15
CA ILE A 12 -5.93 -8.93 5.58
C ILE A 12 -5.77 -9.17 7.09
N ASP A 13 -4.66 -9.80 7.47
CA ASP A 13 -4.33 -10.06 8.86
C ASP A 13 -3.45 -8.92 9.40
N PHE A 14 -4.06 -8.02 10.18
CA PHE A 14 -3.37 -6.87 10.75
C PHE A 14 -2.28 -7.25 11.76
N LYS A 15 -2.41 -8.38 12.44
CA LYS A 15 -1.36 -8.87 13.36
C LYS A 15 -0.09 -9.23 12.61
N LYS A 16 -0.23 -9.86 11.45
CA LYS A 16 0.92 -10.17 10.59
C LYS A 16 1.59 -8.91 10.06
N ILE A 17 0.79 -7.90 9.69
CA ILE A 17 1.32 -6.60 9.26
C ILE A 17 2.13 -5.95 10.38
N GLU A 18 1.59 -5.94 11.59
CA GLU A 18 2.26 -5.35 12.74
C GLU A 18 3.61 -6.02 13.01
N LYS A 19 3.65 -7.35 13.03
CA LYS A 19 4.90 -8.11 13.17
C LYS A 19 5.91 -7.76 12.10
N ASP A 20 5.47 -7.68 10.84
CA ASP A 20 6.33 -7.35 9.72
C ASP A 20 6.87 -5.93 9.81
N TYR A 21 6.03 -5.00 10.26
CA TYR A 21 6.41 -3.59 10.47
C TYR A 21 7.54 -3.47 11.50
N TYR A 22 7.41 -4.14 12.63
CA TYR A 22 8.47 -4.16 13.66
C TYR A 22 9.73 -4.88 13.17
N LYS A 23 9.58 -5.98 12.45
CA LYS A 23 10.70 -6.72 11.86
C LYS A 23 11.52 -5.84 10.91
N LYS A 24 10.87 -4.93 10.19
CA LYS A 24 11.52 -4.00 9.25
C LYS A 24 12.04 -2.72 9.92
N GLY A 25 12.01 -2.65 11.25
CA GLY A 25 12.58 -1.52 12.00
C GLY A 25 11.68 -0.28 12.03
N GLN A 26 10.39 -0.45 11.91
CA GLN A 26 9.40 0.63 11.98
C GLN A 26 9.72 1.76 10.96
N PRO A 27 9.71 1.47 9.66
CA PRO A 27 10.00 2.48 8.65
C PRO A 27 8.99 3.65 8.72
N ILE A 28 9.35 4.77 8.11
CA ILE A 28 8.48 5.96 8.08
C ILE A 28 7.12 5.61 7.47
N CYS A 29 7.13 4.83 6.37
CA CYS A 29 5.92 4.34 5.74
C CYS A 29 6.14 2.93 5.19
N MET A 30 5.19 2.05 5.42
CA MET A 30 5.16 0.70 4.82
C MET A 30 3.83 0.49 4.11
N ILE A 31 3.89 0.29 2.80
CA ILE A 31 2.72 0.02 1.96
C ILE A 31 2.43 -1.48 1.96
N ILE A 32 1.16 -1.84 2.06
CA ILE A 32 0.70 -3.22 1.95
C ILE A 32 0.37 -3.50 0.49
N PRO A 33 1.07 -4.46 -0.13
CA PRO A 33 0.84 -4.78 -1.54
C PRO A 33 -0.21 -5.87 -1.70
N THR A 34 -0.66 -6.03 -2.93
CA THR A 34 -1.43 -7.21 -3.35
C THR A 34 -1.03 -7.59 -4.78
N LYS A 35 -1.34 -8.82 -5.17
CA LYS A 35 -1.23 -9.22 -6.57
C LYS A 35 -2.27 -8.46 -7.39
N PRO A 36 -1.89 -7.94 -8.58
CA PRO A 36 -2.82 -7.19 -9.41
C PRO A 36 -4.05 -8.00 -9.80
N ILE A 37 -5.20 -7.35 -9.76
CA ILE A 37 -6.48 -7.93 -10.20
C ILE A 37 -6.74 -7.49 -11.63
N LYS A 38 -7.03 -8.45 -12.51
CA LYS A 38 -7.31 -8.19 -13.92
C LYS A 38 -8.47 -7.20 -14.05
N GLY A 39 -8.25 -6.14 -14.82
CA GLY A 39 -9.26 -5.11 -15.08
C GLY A 39 -9.40 -4.07 -13.96
N LEU A 40 -8.57 -4.12 -12.92
CA LEU A 40 -8.56 -3.15 -11.85
C LEU A 40 -7.25 -2.36 -11.88
N ALA A 41 -7.34 -1.04 -12.05
CA ALA A 41 -6.17 -0.16 -12.06
C ALA A 41 -5.61 0.03 -10.65
N GLY A 42 -4.31 0.27 -10.55
CA GLY A 42 -3.64 0.53 -9.28
C GLY A 42 -2.25 1.12 -9.49
N ASP A 43 -1.62 1.48 -8.40
CA ASP A 43 -0.24 1.97 -8.38
C ASP A 43 0.70 0.78 -8.27
N TYR A 44 1.32 0.39 -9.39
CA TYR A 44 2.26 -0.72 -9.43
C TYR A 44 3.56 -0.37 -8.71
N ILE A 45 4.07 -1.33 -7.94
CA ILE A 45 5.23 -1.15 -7.07
C ILE A 45 6.48 -1.72 -7.74
N PHE A 46 7.53 -0.91 -7.83
CA PHE A 46 8.87 -1.30 -8.25
C PHE A 46 9.78 -1.22 -7.03
N ARG A 47 10.41 -2.33 -6.68
CA ARG A 47 11.16 -2.48 -5.44
C ARG A 47 12.51 -3.16 -5.63
N LYS A 48 13.42 -2.86 -4.71
CA LYS A 48 14.63 -3.64 -4.46
C LYS A 48 14.55 -4.17 -3.04
N LYS A 49 14.36 -5.50 -2.88
CA LYS A 49 13.98 -6.11 -1.60
C LYS A 49 12.68 -5.48 -1.08
N ASN A 50 12.67 -4.88 0.10
CA ASN A 50 11.49 -4.24 0.67
C ASN A 50 11.48 -2.71 0.53
N ILE A 51 12.47 -2.14 -0.16
CA ILE A 51 12.52 -0.69 -0.39
C ILE A 51 11.91 -0.37 -1.73
N ILE A 52 10.88 0.47 -1.74
CA ILE A 52 10.20 0.90 -2.96
C ILE A 52 11.07 1.91 -3.68
N GLN A 53 11.33 1.65 -4.97
CA GLN A 53 12.12 2.53 -5.83
C GLN A 53 11.26 3.40 -6.74
N GLY A 54 10.02 2.98 -6.98
CA GLY A 54 9.09 3.73 -7.81
C GLY A 54 7.69 3.18 -7.77
N LEU A 55 6.73 4.01 -8.16
CA LEU A 55 5.32 3.66 -8.31
C LEU A 55 4.86 4.11 -9.70
N SER A 56 4.04 3.32 -10.36
CA SER A 56 3.51 3.66 -11.69
C SER A 56 2.10 3.10 -11.90
N ARG A 57 1.23 3.90 -12.49
CA ARG A 57 -0.08 3.43 -12.96
C ARG A 57 -0.03 2.89 -14.38
N LYS A 58 0.99 3.22 -15.14
CA LYS A 58 1.13 2.89 -16.56
C LYS A 58 1.98 1.65 -16.80
N VAL A 59 3.08 1.52 -16.07
CA VAL A 59 4.01 0.39 -16.21
C VAL A 59 3.65 -0.66 -15.19
N LYS A 60 3.39 -1.89 -15.65
CA LYS A 60 2.94 -3.00 -14.80
C LYS A 60 4.10 -3.68 -14.11
N SER A 61 3.85 -4.15 -12.87
CA SER A 61 4.74 -5.03 -12.12
C SER A 61 3.93 -6.18 -11.50
N ASP A 62 4.59 -7.03 -10.71
CA ASP A 62 3.96 -8.20 -10.09
C ASP A 62 3.10 -7.89 -8.87
N ILE A 63 3.18 -6.67 -8.34
CA ILE A 63 2.39 -6.21 -7.19
C ILE A 63 1.98 -4.75 -7.36
N TYR A 64 0.89 -4.35 -6.70
CA TYR A 64 0.51 -2.94 -6.62
C TYR A 64 -0.07 -2.59 -5.24
N CYS A 65 -0.29 -1.30 -4.99
CA CYS A 65 -0.77 -0.80 -3.70
C CYS A 65 -2.20 -1.20 -3.43
N THR A 66 -2.50 -1.61 -2.19
CA THR A 66 -3.87 -1.87 -1.74
C THR A 66 -4.62 -0.62 -1.30
N GLY A 67 -3.91 0.48 -1.02
CA GLY A 67 -4.46 1.62 -0.30
C GLY A 67 -4.35 1.49 1.22
N ILE A 68 -3.73 0.42 1.69
CA ILE A 68 -3.47 0.20 3.12
C ILE A 68 -1.99 0.47 3.36
N GLN A 69 -1.69 1.28 4.37
CA GLN A 69 -0.31 1.61 4.73
C GLN A 69 -0.16 1.82 6.23
N VAL A 70 1.05 1.60 6.72
CA VAL A 70 1.43 1.88 8.10
C VAL A 70 2.36 3.08 8.09
N LEU A 71 2.02 4.10 8.87
CA LEU A 71 2.82 5.31 9.01
C LEU A 71 3.42 5.42 10.41
N ASN A 72 4.61 6.00 10.49
CA ASN A 72 5.22 6.42 11.74
C ASN A 72 5.17 7.96 11.82
N PRO A 73 4.13 8.54 12.47
CA PRO A 73 3.93 9.99 12.47
C PRO A 73 5.09 10.75 13.07
N LYS A 74 5.72 10.20 14.12
CA LYS A 74 6.86 10.83 14.77
C LYS A 74 8.04 11.00 13.80
N LYS A 75 8.38 9.94 13.05
CA LYS A 75 9.46 9.98 12.07
C LYS A 75 9.11 10.88 10.88
N ILE A 76 7.83 10.93 10.49
CA ILE A 76 7.38 11.84 9.44
C ILE A 76 7.62 13.29 9.85
N ASN A 77 7.17 13.68 11.03
CA ASN A 77 7.32 15.05 11.52
C ASN A 77 8.78 15.47 11.65
N ASP A 78 9.66 14.54 12.04
CA ASP A 78 11.08 14.83 12.23
C ASP A 78 11.87 14.96 10.91
N LYS A 79 11.45 14.27 9.86
CA LYS A 79 12.26 14.10 8.64
C LYS A 79 11.64 14.65 7.36
N ILE A 80 10.34 14.88 7.32
CA ILE A 80 9.61 15.22 6.11
C ILE A 80 8.85 16.51 6.29
N LYS A 81 8.98 17.40 5.30
CA LYS A 81 8.18 18.62 5.24
C LYS A 81 6.69 18.26 5.11
N SER A 82 5.85 18.93 5.88
CA SER A 82 4.41 18.72 5.89
C SER A 82 3.79 18.76 4.50
N THR A 83 2.88 17.83 4.22
CA THR A 83 2.08 17.78 2.99
C THR A 83 0.74 17.12 3.29
N ASN A 84 -0.29 17.47 2.53
CA ASN A 84 -1.62 16.87 2.59
C ASN A 84 -1.88 15.90 1.42
N ASP A 85 -0.86 15.60 0.63
CA ASP A 85 -0.96 14.72 -0.54
C ASP A 85 -0.05 13.51 -0.38
N PHE A 86 -0.64 12.31 -0.33
CA PHE A 86 0.13 11.07 -0.21
C PHE A 86 1.07 10.81 -1.39
N ASN A 87 0.72 11.21 -2.60
CA ASN A 87 1.60 11.06 -3.75
C ASN A 87 2.89 11.86 -3.56
N ILE A 88 2.78 13.07 -3.02
CA ILE A 88 3.95 13.91 -2.70
C ILE A 88 4.76 13.28 -1.57
N LEU A 89 4.09 12.80 -0.51
CA LEU A 89 4.75 12.12 0.60
C LEU A 89 5.54 10.90 0.10
N TRP A 90 4.91 10.04 -0.69
CA TRP A 90 5.57 8.84 -1.22
C TRP A 90 6.78 9.17 -2.08
N LYS A 91 6.69 10.17 -2.95
CA LYS A 91 7.83 10.62 -3.76
C LYS A 91 9.00 11.08 -2.90
N ARG A 92 8.73 11.84 -1.84
CA ARG A 92 9.76 12.27 -0.88
C ARG A 92 10.39 11.09 -0.17
N LEU A 93 9.59 10.12 0.27
CA LEU A 93 10.07 8.92 0.96
C LEU A 93 10.87 8.01 0.04
N ILE A 94 10.48 7.87 -1.21
CA ILE A 94 11.25 7.12 -2.22
C ILE A 94 12.65 7.74 -2.37
N LYS A 95 12.72 9.06 -2.46
CA LYS A 95 13.98 9.79 -2.62
C LYS A 95 14.96 9.53 -1.48
N ILE A 96 14.48 9.40 -0.24
CA ILE A 96 15.31 9.11 0.93
C ILE A 96 15.34 7.63 1.32
N LYS A 97 14.78 6.75 0.49
CA LYS A 97 14.75 5.28 0.69
C LYS A 97 14.02 4.86 1.96
N GLN A 98 12.93 5.56 2.30
CA GLN A 98 12.13 5.32 3.50
C GLN A 98 10.69 4.89 3.19
N LEU A 99 10.37 4.57 1.94
CA LEU A 99 9.10 3.95 1.57
C LEU A 99 9.33 2.45 1.41
N TYR A 100 8.72 1.68 2.29
CA TYR A 100 8.85 0.22 2.33
C TYR A 100 7.61 -0.46 1.80
N VAL A 101 7.77 -1.70 1.34
CA VAL A 101 6.67 -2.59 0.99
C VAL A 101 6.70 -3.79 1.93
N SER A 102 5.52 -4.16 2.45
CA SER A 102 5.37 -5.32 3.33
C SER A 102 5.53 -6.63 2.57
N ASP A 103 5.99 -7.67 3.28
CA ASP A 103 5.93 -9.06 2.79
C ASP A 103 4.54 -9.67 2.97
N VAL A 104 3.66 -9.01 3.73
CA VAL A 104 2.30 -9.47 4.01
C VAL A 104 1.36 -8.97 2.93
N MET A 105 0.60 -9.89 2.33
CA MET A 105 -0.42 -9.58 1.33
C MET A 105 -1.77 -10.15 1.79
N PRO A 106 -2.89 -9.48 1.47
CA PRO A 106 -4.21 -10.07 1.72
C PRO A 106 -4.43 -11.29 0.82
N LYS A 107 -5.15 -12.28 1.32
CA LYS A 107 -5.62 -13.41 0.50
C LYS A 107 -6.72 -12.96 -0.46
N LYS A 108 -7.56 -12.03 -0.02
CA LYS A 108 -8.62 -11.40 -0.81
C LYS A 108 -8.58 -9.89 -0.60
N TRP A 109 -8.59 -9.16 -1.69
CA TRP A 109 -8.63 -7.70 -1.67
C TRP A 109 -9.37 -7.20 -2.90
N TYR A 110 -10.18 -6.17 -2.73
CA TYR A 110 -10.86 -5.48 -3.81
C TYR A 110 -11.14 -4.03 -3.43
N THR A 111 -11.25 -3.16 -4.41
CA THR A 111 -11.67 -1.78 -4.22
C THR A 111 -12.99 -1.54 -4.96
N VAL A 112 -13.90 -0.80 -4.33
CA VAL A 112 -15.24 -0.53 -4.85
C VAL A 112 -15.42 0.97 -5.02
N ASP A 113 -15.22 1.46 -6.23
CA ASP A 113 -15.37 2.87 -6.57
C ASP A 113 -16.48 3.11 -7.61
N ASN A 114 -17.15 2.04 -8.10
CA ASN A 114 -18.29 2.12 -9.00
C ASN A 114 -19.17 0.86 -8.90
N VAL A 115 -20.32 0.89 -9.60
CA VAL A 115 -21.30 -0.22 -9.57
C VAL A 115 -20.72 -1.52 -10.17
N ASP A 116 -19.93 -1.42 -11.22
CA ASP A 116 -19.32 -2.59 -11.85
C ASP A 116 -18.34 -3.29 -10.92
N ASN A 117 -17.53 -2.53 -10.17
CA ASN A 117 -16.64 -3.05 -9.16
C ASN A 117 -17.43 -3.75 -8.05
N TYR A 118 -18.57 -3.19 -7.64
CA TYR A 118 -19.45 -3.81 -6.64
C TYR A 118 -20.01 -5.16 -7.11
N LYS A 119 -20.44 -5.26 -8.35
CA LYS A 119 -20.92 -6.53 -8.93
C LYS A 119 -19.82 -7.59 -8.96
N LYS A 120 -18.61 -7.21 -9.34
CA LYS A 120 -17.44 -8.10 -9.32
C LYS A 120 -17.08 -8.55 -7.91
N LEU A 121 -17.20 -7.65 -6.94
CA LEU A 121 -16.95 -7.93 -5.52
C LEU A 121 -17.83 -9.08 -5.01
N LYS A 122 -19.11 -9.07 -5.34
CA LYS A 122 -20.05 -10.13 -4.93
C LYS A 122 -19.59 -11.53 -5.38
N LYS A 123 -18.91 -11.63 -6.51
CA LYS A 123 -18.36 -12.90 -7.03
C LYS A 123 -17.11 -13.33 -6.28
N ILE A 124 -16.29 -12.38 -5.83
CA ILE A 124 -14.99 -12.64 -5.18
C ILE A 124 -15.16 -13.01 -3.71
N PHE A 125 -16.09 -12.35 -3.02
CA PHE A 125 -16.29 -12.49 -1.55
C PHE A 125 -17.57 -13.27 -1.20
N LYS A 126 -17.96 -14.20 -2.02
CA LYS A 126 -19.05 -15.12 -1.69
C LYS A 126 -18.68 -16.06 -0.55
#